data_a55a4d462d09dd083a371e4c02aba807
#
_entry.id   a55a4d462d09dd083a371e4c02aba807
#
_cell.length_a   1.000
_cell.length_b   1.000
_cell.length_c   1.000
_cell.angle_alpha   90.00
_cell.angle_beta   90.00
_cell.angle_gamma   90.00
#
_symmetry.space_group_name_H-M   'P 1'
#
loop_
_entity.id
_entity.type
_entity.pdbx_description
1 polymer ?
#
loop_
_entity_poly.entity_id
_entity_poly.type
_entity_poly.pdbx_seq_one_letter_code
_entity_poly.pdbx_strand_id
1 'polypeptide(L)'
;PPNRKCPILLRQTSFKALEEPVSFSDENGNWTPGTHTARFGEIEQRGIALTPKGRALYDKLLDATREKVRPAADGSNTAEYMKTLEETFAAFPDSWEEIRAQGLGYFAYSVKDAARLAAFKPDTDIETLIEGGAVQFDPIIYEDFLPVSAAGIFQSNLGDDDAQDFVESPNQKRFEEDLGAKVLNEFEHYARIERESIEAVLVRLSGREAAE
;
A
#
# COMPACT_ATOMS: atom_id res chain seq x y z
N PRO A 1 3.45 5.47 -5.92
CA PRO A 1 4.38 4.71 -6.77
C PRO A 1 4.10 4.95 -8.25
N PRO A 2 5.08 4.74 -9.16
CA PRO A 2 4.87 4.78 -10.59
C PRO A 2 3.95 3.63 -11.06
N ASN A 3 3.56 3.67 -12.34
CA ASN A 3 2.87 2.55 -12.97
C ASN A 3 3.84 1.36 -13.12
N ARG A 4 3.40 0.13 -12.72
CA ARG A 4 4.26 -1.06 -12.64
C ARG A 4 3.46 -2.31 -13.05
N LYS A 5 4.17 -3.38 -13.46
CA LYS A 5 3.58 -4.72 -13.65
C LYS A 5 3.13 -5.30 -12.32
N CYS A 6 3.99 -5.13 -11.29
CA CYS A 6 3.73 -5.52 -9.91
C CYS A 6 3.43 -4.27 -9.08
N PRO A 7 2.17 -3.84 -8.96
CA PRO A 7 1.80 -2.67 -8.17
C PRO A 7 2.18 -2.84 -6.70
N ILE A 8 2.61 -1.75 -6.06
CA ILE A 8 3.01 -1.72 -4.65
C ILE A 8 2.22 -0.67 -3.90
N LEU A 9 1.78 -1.00 -2.69
CA LEU A 9 0.96 -0.16 -1.83
C LEU A 9 -0.30 0.35 -2.55
N LEU A 10 -0.59 1.63 -2.40
CA LEU A 10 -1.76 2.29 -2.97
C LEU A 10 -1.32 3.41 -3.91
N ARG A 11 -1.87 3.41 -5.12
CA ARG A 11 -1.78 4.53 -6.05
C ARG A 11 -3.16 5.13 -6.23
N GLN A 12 -3.32 6.36 -5.77
CA GLN A 12 -4.53 7.14 -6.01
C GLN A 12 -4.25 8.22 -7.04
N THR A 13 -5.20 8.43 -7.94
CA THR A 13 -5.20 9.55 -8.88
C THR A 13 -6.53 10.26 -8.75
N SER A 14 -6.51 11.46 -8.19
CA SER A 14 -7.70 12.32 -8.15
C SER A 14 -7.70 13.27 -9.35
N PHE A 15 -8.88 13.47 -9.93
CA PHE A 15 -9.07 14.43 -11.01
C PHE A 15 -9.66 15.71 -10.45
N LYS A 16 -8.99 16.84 -10.70
CA LYS A 16 -9.54 18.18 -10.49
C LYS A 16 -10.45 18.49 -11.68
N ALA A 17 -11.75 18.39 -11.47
CA ALA A 17 -12.71 18.52 -12.57
C ALA A 17 -13.28 19.93 -12.71
N LEU A 18 -13.52 20.64 -11.61
CA LEU A 18 -14.15 21.93 -11.61
C LEU A 18 -13.62 22.83 -10.48
N GLU A 19 -13.25 24.03 -10.81
CA GLU A 19 -12.93 25.09 -9.85
C GLU A 19 -13.85 26.27 -10.10
N GLU A 20 -14.70 26.58 -9.13
CA GLU A 20 -15.68 27.65 -9.22
C GLU A 20 -15.34 28.79 -8.25
N PRO A 21 -15.39 30.06 -8.69
CA PRO A 21 -15.32 31.17 -7.78
C PRO A 21 -16.60 31.21 -6.94
N VAL A 22 -16.45 31.22 -5.63
CA VAL A 22 -17.56 31.31 -4.67
C VAL A 22 -17.26 32.40 -3.64
N SER A 23 -18.31 32.91 -3.02
CA SER A 23 -18.15 33.82 -1.91
C SER A 23 -18.57 33.14 -0.61
N PHE A 24 -17.75 33.25 0.42
CA PHE A 24 -18.01 32.72 1.75
C PHE A 24 -18.46 33.85 2.66
N SER A 25 -19.53 33.64 3.44
CA SER A 25 -19.89 34.59 4.50
C SER A 25 -19.27 34.18 5.82
N ASP A 26 -18.74 35.15 6.57
CA ASP A 26 -18.28 34.97 7.95
C ASP A 26 -19.45 35.08 8.95
N GLU A 27 -19.18 34.84 10.22
CA GLU A 27 -20.16 34.94 11.32
C GLU A 27 -20.75 36.33 11.49
N ASN A 28 -20.10 37.36 10.93
CA ASN A 28 -20.51 38.77 10.98
C ASN A 28 -21.29 39.20 9.71
N GLY A 29 -21.51 38.24 8.76
CA GLY A 29 -22.22 38.50 7.53
C GLY A 29 -21.38 39.17 6.43
N ASN A 30 -20.04 39.24 6.57
CA ASN A 30 -19.16 39.75 5.51
C ASN A 30 -18.88 38.63 4.51
N TRP A 31 -18.83 39.01 3.24
CA TRP A 31 -18.57 38.11 2.14
C TRP A 31 -17.12 38.21 1.67
N THR A 32 -16.41 37.08 1.69
CA THR A 32 -15.02 36.97 1.20
C THR A 32 -15.00 36.11 -0.05
N PRO A 33 -14.38 36.58 -1.14
CA PRO A 33 -14.22 35.78 -2.35
C PRO A 33 -13.25 34.62 -2.09
N GLY A 34 -13.55 33.44 -2.61
CA GLY A 34 -12.72 32.25 -2.55
C GLY A 34 -13.02 31.33 -3.73
N THR A 35 -12.50 30.13 -3.70
CA THR A 35 -12.74 29.12 -4.71
C THR A 35 -13.28 27.85 -4.09
N HIS A 36 -14.22 27.21 -4.78
CA HIS A 36 -14.68 25.87 -4.48
C HIS A 36 -14.14 24.91 -5.54
N THR A 37 -13.43 23.87 -5.10
CA THR A 37 -12.90 22.83 -5.99
C THR A 37 -13.74 21.57 -5.82
N ALA A 38 -14.48 21.19 -6.84
CA ALA A 38 -15.14 19.89 -6.90
C ALA A 38 -14.22 18.86 -7.55
N ARG A 39 -14.05 17.72 -6.93
CA ARG A 39 -13.31 16.57 -7.45
C ARG A 39 -14.29 15.50 -7.87
N PHE A 40 -14.13 15.02 -9.08
CA PHE A 40 -14.93 13.93 -9.61
C PHE A 40 -14.04 12.71 -9.82
N GLY A 41 -14.31 11.68 -9.04
CA GLY A 41 -13.70 10.38 -9.17
C GLY A 41 -12.27 10.28 -8.65
N GLU A 42 -11.96 9.13 -8.12
CA GLU A 42 -10.62 8.69 -7.79
C GLU A 42 -10.38 7.36 -8.52
N ILE A 43 -9.25 7.25 -9.19
CA ILE A 43 -8.75 5.95 -9.64
C ILE A 43 -7.82 5.46 -8.56
N GLU A 44 -8.18 4.33 -7.97
CA GLU A 44 -7.39 3.65 -6.99
C GLU A 44 -6.82 2.35 -7.58
N GLN A 45 -5.52 2.20 -7.52
CA GLN A 45 -4.83 0.97 -7.86
C GLN A 45 -4.17 0.44 -6.60
N ARG A 46 -4.65 -0.71 -6.10
CA ARG A 46 -4.07 -1.41 -4.96
C ARG A 46 -3.00 -2.37 -5.44
N GLY A 47 -1.89 -2.40 -4.74
CA GLY A 47 -0.77 -3.27 -4.98
C GLY A 47 -0.45 -4.12 -3.75
N ILE A 48 0.71 -4.76 -3.76
CA ILE A 48 1.16 -5.64 -2.68
C ILE A 48 1.43 -4.86 -1.39
N ALA A 49 1.08 -5.46 -0.25
CA ALA A 49 1.50 -5.02 1.07
C ALA A 49 3.01 -5.26 1.26
N LEU A 50 3.73 -4.22 1.68
CA LEU A 50 5.18 -4.27 1.84
C LEU A 50 5.56 -4.73 3.25
N THR A 51 6.64 -5.52 3.32
CA THR A 51 7.32 -5.80 4.59
C THR A 51 8.02 -4.53 5.11
N PRO A 52 8.47 -4.48 6.38
CA PRO A 52 9.30 -3.38 6.87
C PRO A 52 10.51 -3.08 5.98
N LYS A 53 11.14 -4.13 5.43
CA LYS A 53 12.26 -4.01 4.48
C LYS A 53 11.82 -3.37 3.15
N GLY A 54 10.68 -3.84 2.61
CA GLY A 54 10.12 -3.29 1.38
C GLY A 54 9.68 -1.85 1.56
N ARG A 55 9.10 -1.51 2.71
CA ARG A 55 8.70 -0.14 3.05
C ARG A 55 9.90 0.80 3.16
N ALA A 56 10.95 0.37 3.84
CA ALA A 56 12.18 1.17 3.94
C ALA A 56 12.81 1.45 2.56
N LEU A 57 12.80 0.44 1.65
CA LEU A 57 13.25 0.65 0.28
C LEU A 57 12.35 1.63 -0.47
N TYR A 58 11.02 1.47 -0.35
CA TYR A 58 10.05 2.36 -0.96
C TYR A 58 10.26 3.82 -0.53
N ASP A 59 10.34 4.07 0.77
CA ASP A 59 10.51 5.41 1.34
C ASP A 59 11.83 6.03 0.87
N LYS A 60 12.92 5.28 0.88
CA LYS A 60 14.22 5.72 0.34
C LYS A 60 14.14 6.15 -1.13
N LEU A 61 13.43 5.40 -1.96
CA LEU A 61 13.28 5.73 -3.39
C LEU A 61 12.39 6.94 -3.60
N LEU A 62 11.35 7.09 -2.78
CA LEU A 62 10.47 8.24 -2.82
C LEU A 62 11.21 9.51 -2.42
N ASP A 63 12.00 9.47 -1.36
CA ASP A 63 12.81 10.60 -0.91
C ASP A 63 13.87 10.96 -1.95
N ALA A 64 14.58 9.98 -2.52
CA ALA A 64 15.52 10.21 -3.62
C ALA A 64 14.87 10.84 -4.86
N THR A 65 13.59 10.56 -5.11
CA THR A 65 12.84 11.24 -6.17
C THR A 65 12.57 12.69 -5.80
N ARG A 66 12.11 12.96 -4.57
CA ARG A 66 11.79 14.29 -4.06
C ARG A 66 13.02 15.21 -3.96
N GLU A 67 14.18 14.65 -3.67
CA GLU A 67 15.45 15.38 -3.70
C GLU A 67 15.80 15.91 -5.10
N LYS A 68 15.48 15.13 -6.14
CA LYS A 68 15.74 15.51 -7.54
C LYS A 68 14.69 16.48 -8.08
N VAL A 69 13.41 16.15 -7.87
CA VAL A 69 12.26 16.91 -8.38
C VAL A 69 11.14 16.88 -7.34
N ARG A 70 10.71 18.06 -6.90
CA ARG A 70 9.51 18.19 -6.06
C ARG A 70 8.30 18.44 -6.95
N PRO A 71 7.15 17.78 -6.71
CA PRO A 71 5.94 18.07 -7.48
C PRO A 71 5.50 19.53 -7.23
N ALA A 72 5.26 20.27 -8.30
CA ALA A 72 4.73 21.61 -8.20
C ALA A 72 3.22 21.57 -7.88
N ALA A 73 2.77 22.46 -7.00
CA ALA A 73 1.36 22.53 -6.58
C ALA A 73 0.40 22.79 -7.75
N ASP A 74 0.86 23.53 -8.78
CA ASP A 74 0.11 23.82 -9.99
C ASP A 74 0.17 22.70 -11.05
N GLY A 75 0.94 21.62 -10.77
CA GLY A 75 1.11 20.49 -11.68
C GLY A 75 2.01 20.77 -12.90
N SER A 76 2.67 21.94 -12.96
CA SER A 76 3.46 22.36 -14.13
C SER A 76 4.61 21.41 -14.48
N ASN A 77 5.18 20.69 -13.50
CA ASN A 77 6.29 19.75 -13.68
C ASN A 77 5.88 18.27 -13.54
N THR A 78 4.60 17.94 -13.64
CA THR A 78 4.09 16.56 -13.44
C THR A 78 4.81 15.55 -14.32
N ALA A 79 5.06 15.88 -15.60
CA ALA A 79 5.73 14.96 -16.53
C ALA A 79 7.18 14.66 -16.11
N GLU A 80 7.93 15.68 -15.66
CA GLU A 80 9.29 15.53 -15.16
C GLU A 80 9.31 14.72 -13.86
N TYR A 81 8.40 15.02 -12.93
CA TYR A 81 8.28 14.29 -11.67
C TYR A 81 7.97 12.81 -11.92
N MET A 82 7.01 12.49 -12.79
CA MET A 82 6.64 11.12 -13.12
C MET A 82 7.80 10.35 -13.76
N LYS A 83 8.53 10.99 -14.68
CA LYS A 83 9.72 10.38 -15.30
C LYS A 83 10.80 10.09 -14.25
N THR A 84 11.12 11.06 -13.39
CA THR A 84 12.11 10.88 -12.33
C THR A 84 11.69 9.78 -11.33
N LEU A 85 10.40 9.71 -11.01
CA LEU A 85 9.82 8.68 -10.15
C LEU A 85 10.00 7.29 -10.79
N GLU A 86 9.69 7.11 -12.07
CA GLU A 86 9.88 5.85 -12.80
C GLU A 86 11.34 5.43 -12.83
N GLU A 87 12.24 6.35 -13.16
CA GLU A 87 13.69 6.10 -13.18
C GLU A 87 14.23 5.69 -11.81
N THR A 88 13.80 6.35 -10.75
CA THR A 88 14.24 6.05 -9.39
C THR A 88 13.69 4.71 -8.91
N PHE A 89 12.41 4.45 -9.17
CA PHE A 89 11.75 3.21 -8.78
C PHE A 89 12.14 1.99 -9.64
N ALA A 90 12.92 2.16 -10.70
CA ALA A 90 13.54 1.03 -11.41
C ALA A 90 14.44 0.16 -10.50
N ALA A 91 14.91 0.72 -9.37
CA ALA A 91 15.64 -0.02 -8.35
C ALA A 91 14.76 -0.92 -7.46
N PHE A 92 13.44 -0.78 -7.51
CA PHE A 92 12.52 -1.69 -6.83
C PHE A 92 12.11 -2.80 -7.83
N PRO A 93 12.28 -4.09 -7.49
CA PRO A 93 11.96 -5.19 -8.39
C PRO A 93 10.52 -5.13 -8.93
N ASP A 94 10.31 -5.49 -10.19
CA ASP A 94 9.00 -5.48 -10.87
C ASP A 94 8.59 -6.88 -11.36
N SER A 95 8.93 -7.90 -10.55
CA SER A 95 8.41 -9.27 -10.65
C SER A 95 8.05 -9.79 -9.28
N TRP A 96 7.00 -10.60 -9.19
CA TRP A 96 6.55 -11.17 -7.92
C TRP A 96 7.60 -12.10 -7.32
N GLU A 97 8.30 -12.85 -8.17
CA GLU A 97 9.38 -13.75 -7.78
C GLU A 97 10.51 -13.00 -7.09
N GLU A 98 10.97 -11.88 -7.68
CA GLU A 98 12.05 -11.08 -7.10
C GLU A 98 11.62 -10.34 -5.84
N ILE A 99 10.39 -9.79 -5.81
CA ILE A 99 9.84 -9.12 -4.62
C ILE A 99 9.78 -10.11 -3.46
N ARG A 100 9.31 -11.35 -3.74
CA ARG A 100 9.23 -12.42 -2.75
C ARG A 100 10.62 -12.87 -2.30
N ALA A 101 11.50 -13.20 -3.24
CA ALA A 101 12.87 -13.69 -2.94
C ALA A 101 13.68 -12.69 -2.12
N GLN A 102 13.47 -11.38 -2.34
CA GLN A 102 14.11 -10.33 -1.57
C GLN A 102 13.39 -9.99 -0.25
N GLY A 103 12.23 -10.59 0.02
CA GLY A 103 11.43 -10.36 1.22
C GLY A 103 10.90 -8.91 1.30
N LEU A 104 10.48 -8.33 0.17
CA LEU A 104 10.02 -6.94 0.10
C LEU A 104 8.51 -6.79 0.24
N GLY A 105 7.75 -7.84 -0.02
CA GLY A 105 6.29 -7.87 0.07
C GLY A 105 5.80 -9.14 0.74
N TYR A 106 4.55 -9.14 1.18
CA TYR A 106 3.87 -10.28 1.78
C TYR A 106 3.10 -11.08 0.75
N PHE A 107 3.16 -12.40 0.85
CA PHE A 107 2.50 -13.32 -0.08
C PHE A 107 1.63 -14.34 0.65
N ALA A 108 0.49 -14.66 0.07
CA ALA A 108 -0.33 -15.78 0.50
C ALA A 108 0.01 -17.02 -0.34
N TYR A 109 0.20 -18.14 0.32
CA TYR A 109 0.58 -19.40 -0.30
C TYR A 109 -0.62 -20.36 -0.37
N SER A 110 -0.73 -21.06 -1.48
CA SER A 110 -1.81 -22.02 -1.68
C SER A 110 -1.35 -23.24 -2.48
N VAL A 111 -2.07 -24.35 -2.30
CA VAL A 111 -1.80 -25.57 -3.07
C VAL A 111 -2.25 -25.35 -4.51
N LYS A 112 -1.29 -25.42 -5.44
CA LYS A 112 -1.53 -25.34 -6.87
C LYS A 112 -1.91 -26.68 -7.47
N ASP A 113 -1.23 -27.73 -7.06
CA ASP A 113 -1.41 -29.10 -7.56
C ASP A 113 -1.36 -30.09 -6.39
N ALA A 114 -2.53 -30.62 -6.01
CA ALA A 114 -2.65 -31.55 -4.90
C ALA A 114 -1.97 -32.91 -5.19
N ALA A 115 -1.94 -33.34 -6.43
CA ALA A 115 -1.30 -34.61 -6.80
C ALA A 115 0.23 -34.49 -6.70
N ARG A 116 0.79 -33.36 -7.10
CA ARG A 116 2.21 -33.07 -6.91
C ARG A 116 2.55 -32.91 -5.43
N LEU A 117 1.71 -32.20 -4.68
CA LEU A 117 1.92 -32.04 -3.25
C LEU A 117 2.02 -33.38 -2.52
N ALA A 118 1.14 -34.34 -2.85
CA ALA A 118 1.14 -35.67 -2.28
C ALA A 118 2.40 -36.50 -2.59
N ALA A 119 3.20 -36.11 -3.58
CA ALA A 119 4.46 -36.77 -3.90
C ALA A 119 5.66 -36.28 -3.07
N PHE A 120 5.49 -35.19 -2.31
CA PHE A 120 6.52 -34.67 -1.43
C PHE A 120 6.47 -35.27 -0.04
N LYS A 121 7.59 -35.23 0.67
CA LYS A 121 7.64 -35.68 2.06
C LYS A 121 6.99 -34.65 3.00
N PRO A 122 6.44 -35.06 4.14
CA PRO A 122 5.78 -34.17 5.09
C PRO A 122 6.66 -33.06 5.67
N ASP A 123 7.97 -33.21 5.62
CA ASP A 123 8.97 -32.27 6.14
C ASP A 123 9.61 -31.38 5.04
N THR A 124 9.06 -31.41 3.82
CA THR A 124 9.55 -30.59 2.72
C THR A 124 9.23 -29.11 2.99
N ASP A 125 10.22 -28.27 2.79
CA ASP A 125 10.08 -26.81 2.96
C ASP A 125 9.26 -26.17 1.84
N ILE A 126 8.77 -24.96 2.10
CA ILE A 126 7.86 -24.25 1.19
C ILE A 126 8.53 -23.89 -0.15
N GLU A 127 9.83 -23.56 -0.15
CA GLU A 127 10.56 -23.21 -1.37
C GLU A 127 10.63 -24.40 -2.33
N THR A 128 10.98 -25.57 -1.82
CA THR A 128 11.01 -26.83 -2.58
C THR A 128 9.63 -27.17 -3.16
N LEU A 129 8.55 -26.89 -2.42
CA LEU A 129 7.18 -27.11 -2.91
C LEU A 129 6.79 -26.16 -4.04
N ILE A 130 7.27 -24.91 -3.98
CA ILE A 130 7.05 -23.91 -5.03
C ILE A 130 7.83 -24.30 -6.30
N GLU A 131 9.12 -24.60 -6.16
CA GLU A 131 9.98 -25.04 -7.26
C GLU A 131 9.45 -26.28 -7.95
N GLY A 132 8.91 -27.22 -7.16
CA GLY A 132 8.25 -28.42 -7.66
C GLY A 132 6.85 -28.21 -8.26
N GLY A 133 6.35 -26.98 -8.24
CA GLY A 133 5.06 -26.59 -8.82
C GLY A 133 3.84 -27.16 -8.06
N ALA A 134 4.03 -27.60 -6.83
CA ALA A 134 2.94 -28.07 -5.96
C ALA A 134 2.23 -26.90 -5.26
N VAL A 135 2.95 -25.82 -4.98
CA VAL A 135 2.47 -24.61 -4.30
C VAL A 135 2.65 -23.38 -5.20
N GLN A 136 1.74 -22.46 -5.10
CA GLN A 136 1.83 -21.13 -5.70
C GLN A 136 1.77 -20.06 -4.63
N PHE A 137 2.15 -18.85 -4.99
CA PHE A 137 2.05 -17.68 -4.13
C PHE A 137 1.40 -16.52 -4.89
N ASP A 138 0.58 -15.75 -4.20
CA ASP A 138 -0.11 -14.58 -4.70
C ASP A 138 0.18 -13.38 -3.79
N PRO A 139 0.32 -12.16 -4.33
CA PRO A 139 0.57 -10.99 -3.50
C PRO A 139 -0.60 -10.73 -2.55
N ILE A 140 -0.31 -10.46 -1.28
CA ILE A 140 -1.32 -9.95 -0.35
C ILE A 140 -1.54 -8.48 -0.69
N ILE A 141 -2.76 -8.14 -1.05
CA ILE A 141 -3.12 -6.78 -1.47
C ILE A 141 -3.14 -5.85 -0.27
N TYR A 142 -2.47 -4.71 -0.42
CA TYR A 142 -2.47 -3.67 0.58
C TYR A 142 -3.86 -3.05 0.73
N GLU A 143 -4.38 -3.09 1.93
CA GLU A 143 -5.65 -2.49 2.31
C GLU A 143 -5.35 -1.31 3.24
N ASP A 144 -5.46 -0.11 2.69
CA ASP A 144 -5.29 1.11 3.45
C ASP A 144 -6.65 1.63 3.89
N PHE A 145 -6.95 1.43 5.15
CA PHE A 145 -8.03 2.11 5.84
C PHE A 145 -7.43 3.12 6.81
N LEU A 146 -6.57 4.02 6.30
CA LEU A 146 -6.03 5.08 7.13
C LEU A 146 -7.16 5.88 7.75
N PRO A 147 -7.08 6.18 9.06
CA PRO A 147 -8.04 7.07 9.74
C PRO A 147 -8.24 8.40 9.02
N VAL A 148 -7.21 8.87 8.33
CA VAL A 148 -7.21 10.11 7.55
C VAL A 148 -8.15 10.03 6.35
N SER A 149 -8.13 8.93 5.57
CA SER A 149 -9.06 8.76 4.45
C SER A 149 -10.47 8.42 4.92
N ALA A 150 -10.62 7.64 5.98
CA ALA A 150 -11.91 7.34 6.59
C ALA A 150 -12.59 8.60 7.19
N ALA A 151 -11.81 9.57 7.65
CA ALA A 151 -12.31 10.85 8.13
C ALA A 151 -12.60 11.85 6.99
N GLY A 152 -12.43 11.48 5.72
CA GLY A 152 -12.60 12.38 4.58
C GLY A 152 -11.50 13.44 4.45
N ILE A 153 -10.41 13.30 5.18
CA ILE A 153 -9.26 14.20 5.12
C ILE A 153 -8.29 13.66 4.08
N PHE A 154 -8.40 14.15 2.86
CA PHE A 154 -7.44 13.80 1.80
C PHE A 154 -6.22 14.72 1.90
N GLN A 155 -5.05 14.20 1.56
CA GLN A 155 -3.78 14.94 1.57
C GLN A 155 -3.84 16.26 0.78
N SER A 156 -4.70 16.32 -0.21
CA SER A 156 -4.98 17.51 -1.00
C SER A 156 -5.80 18.60 -0.28
N ASN A 157 -6.38 18.29 0.87
CA ASN A 157 -7.09 19.25 1.72
C ASN A 157 -6.18 19.80 2.82
N LEU A 158 -4.99 19.21 2.99
CA LEU A 158 -3.93 19.71 3.84
C LEU A 158 -3.08 20.63 2.96
N GLY A 159 -2.83 21.85 3.40
CA GLY A 159 -1.94 22.79 2.68
C GLY A 159 -0.53 22.20 2.53
N ASP A 160 0.24 22.75 1.59
CA ASP A 160 1.57 22.23 1.22
C ASP A 160 2.58 22.15 2.40
N ASP A 161 2.36 22.86 3.49
CA ASP A 161 3.27 22.91 4.64
C ASP A 161 3.06 21.77 5.64
N ASP A 162 1.89 21.12 5.67
CA ASP A 162 1.56 20.07 6.64
C ASP A 162 1.82 18.65 6.12
N ALA A 163 2.25 18.50 4.87
CA ALA A 163 2.49 17.20 4.23
C ALA A 163 3.85 16.56 4.60
N GLN A 164 4.67 17.20 5.44
CA GLN A 164 6.09 16.82 5.58
C GLN A 164 6.43 15.95 6.77
N ASP A 165 5.59 15.82 7.78
CA ASP A 165 5.91 15.00 8.96
C ASP A 165 4.80 14.00 9.29
N PHE A 166 4.91 12.79 8.73
CA PHE A 166 4.32 11.60 9.34
C PHE A 166 5.15 11.21 10.58
N VAL A 167 5.22 12.09 11.53
CA VAL A 167 5.55 11.76 12.91
C VAL A 167 4.31 11.07 13.49
N GLU A 168 4.51 10.04 14.34
CA GLU A 168 3.44 9.38 15.12
C GLU A 168 2.33 10.37 15.43
N SER A 169 1.23 10.27 14.71
CA SER A 169 0.23 11.32 14.67
C SER A 169 -0.41 11.42 16.05
N PRO A 170 -0.43 12.58 16.70
CA PRO A 170 -1.18 12.76 17.95
C PRO A 170 -2.66 12.40 17.78
N ASN A 171 -3.15 12.31 16.55
CA ASN A 171 -4.48 11.88 16.18
C ASN A 171 -4.70 10.37 16.33
N GLN A 172 -3.67 9.50 16.13
CA GLN A 172 -3.83 8.06 16.29
C GLN A 172 -4.21 7.72 17.75
N LYS A 173 -3.51 8.29 18.73
CA LYS A 173 -3.79 8.05 20.14
C LYS A 173 -5.20 8.48 20.53
N ARG A 174 -5.62 9.65 20.05
CA ARG A 174 -6.98 10.14 20.27
C ARG A 174 -8.02 9.26 19.58
N PHE A 175 -7.74 8.83 18.37
CA PHE A 175 -8.60 7.90 17.63
C PHE A 175 -8.75 6.55 18.37
N GLU A 176 -7.67 6.00 18.90
CA GLU A 176 -7.69 4.76 19.69
C GLU A 176 -8.46 4.94 21.00
N GLU A 177 -8.32 6.11 21.66
CA GLU A 177 -9.09 6.46 22.86
C GLU A 177 -10.59 6.56 22.55
N ASP A 178 -10.96 7.25 21.47
CA ASP A 178 -12.36 7.42 21.05
C ASP A 178 -12.98 6.09 20.56
N LEU A 179 -12.20 5.24 19.92
CA LEU A 179 -12.61 3.91 19.44
C LEU A 179 -12.70 2.88 20.57
N GLY A 180 -11.97 3.08 21.66
CA GLY A 180 -11.82 2.09 22.73
C GLY A 180 -11.03 0.84 22.34
N ALA A 181 -10.27 0.89 21.23
CA ALA A 181 -9.44 -0.20 20.69
C ALA A 181 -8.18 0.35 20.04
N LYS A 182 -7.12 -0.46 20.04
CA LYS A 182 -5.89 -0.12 19.31
C LYS A 182 -6.03 -0.32 17.83
N VAL A 183 -5.36 0.52 17.04
CA VAL A 183 -5.18 0.31 15.60
C VAL A 183 -4.31 -0.93 15.39
N LEU A 184 -4.70 -1.78 14.43
CA LEU A 184 -3.92 -2.96 14.07
C LEU A 184 -2.58 -2.52 13.48
N ASN A 185 -1.50 -3.17 13.92
CA ASN A 185 -0.21 -3.00 13.27
C ASN A 185 -0.25 -3.70 11.91
N GLU A 186 -0.07 -2.93 10.83
CA GLU A 186 -0.18 -3.44 9.46
C GLU A 186 0.82 -4.58 9.18
N PHE A 187 2.05 -4.44 9.64
CA PHE A 187 3.09 -5.45 9.42
C PHE A 187 2.79 -6.76 10.14
N GLU A 188 2.30 -6.69 11.38
CA GLU A 188 1.88 -7.88 12.13
C GLU A 188 0.68 -8.55 11.48
N HIS A 189 -0.27 -7.77 10.97
CA HIS A 189 -1.46 -8.26 10.30
C HIS A 189 -1.10 -9.05 9.05
N TYR A 190 -0.32 -8.46 8.12
CA TYR A 190 0.07 -9.13 6.89
C TYR A 190 1.03 -10.30 7.11
N ALA A 191 1.97 -10.19 8.07
CA ALA A 191 2.84 -11.29 8.44
C ALA A 191 2.06 -12.48 9.03
N ARG A 192 0.96 -12.22 9.73
CA ARG A 192 0.06 -13.27 10.23
C ARG A 192 -0.64 -13.99 9.08
N ILE A 193 -1.23 -13.25 8.13
CA ILE A 193 -1.90 -13.83 6.95
C ILE A 193 -0.91 -14.70 6.14
N GLU A 194 0.30 -14.20 5.89
CA GLU A 194 1.34 -14.96 5.19
C GLU A 194 1.67 -16.26 5.94
N ARG A 195 1.94 -16.17 7.23
CA ARG A 195 2.29 -17.32 8.06
C ARG A 195 1.16 -18.37 8.12
N GLU A 196 -0.09 -17.92 8.34
CA GLU A 196 -1.27 -18.79 8.35
C GLU A 196 -1.45 -19.53 7.02
N SER A 197 -1.18 -18.87 5.90
CA SER A 197 -1.25 -19.47 4.56
C SER A 197 -0.19 -20.56 4.36
N ILE A 198 1.03 -20.32 4.83
CA ILE A 198 2.11 -21.32 4.80
C ILE A 198 1.74 -22.54 5.68
N GLU A 199 1.28 -22.29 6.91
CA GLU A 199 0.84 -23.34 7.83
C GLU A 199 -0.27 -24.20 7.23
N ALA A 200 -1.25 -23.60 6.56
CA ALA A 200 -2.33 -24.33 5.89
C ALA A 200 -1.81 -25.27 4.80
N VAL A 201 -0.82 -24.84 4.02
CA VAL A 201 -0.15 -25.68 3.01
C VAL A 201 0.59 -26.84 3.67
N LEU A 202 1.36 -26.58 4.73
CA LEU A 202 2.15 -27.61 5.43
C LEU A 202 1.28 -28.62 6.18
N VAL A 203 0.16 -28.17 6.76
CA VAL A 203 -0.85 -29.06 7.36
C VAL A 203 -1.40 -30.01 6.30
N ARG A 204 -1.73 -29.50 5.12
CA ARG A 204 -2.24 -30.34 4.03
C ARG A 204 -1.17 -31.30 3.47
N LEU A 205 0.09 -30.88 3.40
CA LEU A 205 1.21 -31.74 3.04
C LEU A 205 1.38 -32.89 4.02
N SER A 206 1.24 -32.64 5.32
CA SER A 206 1.39 -33.66 6.37
C SER A 206 0.21 -34.64 6.48
N GLY A 207 -0.85 -34.48 5.68
CA GLY A 207 -2.06 -35.29 5.74
C GLY A 207 -2.89 -35.09 7.02
N ARG A 208 -2.58 -34.06 7.81
CA ARG A 208 -3.41 -33.63 8.94
C ARG A 208 -4.48 -32.71 8.36
N GLU A 209 -5.70 -33.22 8.18
CA GLU A 209 -6.84 -32.33 7.95
C GLU A 209 -6.90 -31.35 9.12
N ALA A 210 -7.05 -30.06 8.81
CA ALA A 210 -7.32 -29.07 9.84
C ALA A 210 -8.58 -29.52 10.57
N ALA A 211 -8.47 -29.80 11.86
CA ALA A 211 -9.64 -30.02 12.70
C ALA A 211 -10.46 -28.71 12.67
N GLU A 212 -11.70 -28.82 12.17
CA GLU A 212 -12.70 -27.77 12.19
C GLU A 212 -12.96 -27.22 13.60
#